data_1715b231ca6d71d9ddb33728b39b9a7c
#
_entry.id   1715b231ca6d71d9ddb33728b39b9a7c
#
_cell.length_a   1.000
_cell.length_b   1.000
_cell.length_c   1.000
_cell.angle_alpha   90.00
_cell.angle_beta   90.00
_cell.angle_gamma   90.00
#
_symmetry.space_group_name_H-M   'P 1'
#
loop_
_entity.id
_entity.type
_entity.pdbx_description
1 polymer ?
#
loop_
_entity_poly.entity_id
_entity_poly.type
_entity_poly.pdbx_seq_one_letter_code
_entity_poly.pdbx_strand_id
1 'polypeptide(L)'
;MPFDPENPVEIIAHRGFSARAPENTLTAMDAAIEAGADSVEFDLQTAACGTPVVFHDAMLGRTTNGVGPLGRRPLGHLKALDAGRWFGPEFAGETIPSQEEVLAHVKGRVDRVYQEVKGYREMEDLDRMADITRSAGMAEASVFISLDWVTLGRLRQMAPEIPRAYIVETDARLAEALEKAAAEEGSSVAVAIGVALANPGLIRAGLEADIEVATWTVDEPSEAMAGMEIGIRRFTTNEVEKLIVWRDGLT
;
A
#
# COMPACT_ATOMS: atom_id res chain seq x y z
N MET A 1 -19.62 5.13 -16.94
CA MET A 1 -19.59 6.60 -17.04
C MET A 1 -18.48 6.97 -18.02
N PRO A 2 -18.57 8.06 -18.76
CA PRO A 2 -17.45 8.50 -19.58
C PRO A 2 -16.22 8.79 -18.71
N PHE A 3 -15.04 8.63 -19.28
CA PHE A 3 -13.78 9.04 -18.67
C PHE A 3 -13.87 10.52 -18.24
N ASP A 4 -13.52 10.79 -16.98
CA ASP A 4 -13.49 12.12 -16.42
C ASP A 4 -12.02 12.57 -16.25
N PRO A 5 -11.52 13.46 -17.09
CA PRO A 5 -10.12 13.91 -17.01
C PRO A 5 -9.83 14.74 -15.75
N GLU A 6 -10.85 15.28 -15.07
CA GLU A 6 -10.70 16.00 -13.81
C GLU A 6 -10.64 15.06 -12.59
N ASN A 7 -11.02 13.77 -12.78
CA ASN A 7 -10.94 12.73 -11.77
C ASN A 7 -10.36 11.44 -12.39
N PRO A 8 -9.06 11.40 -12.68
CA PRO A 8 -8.42 10.27 -13.35
C PRO A 8 -8.43 9.00 -12.49
N VAL A 9 -8.34 7.87 -13.17
CA VAL A 9 -8.17 6.56 -12.50
C VAL A 9 -6.72 6.42 -12.06
N GLU A 10 -6.49 6.19 -10.76
CA GLU A 10 -5.18 5.89 -10.16
C GLU A 10 -4.99 4.37 -10.07
N ILE A 11 -3.90 3.87 -10.63
CA ILE A 11 -3.47 2.47 -10.51
C ILE A 11 -2.33 2.39 -9.50
N ILE A 12 -2.59 1.68 -8.39
CA ILE A 12 -1.67 1.49 -7.27
C ILE A 12 -1.10 0.08 -7.35
N ALA A 13 0.21 -0.05 -7.51
CA ALA A 13 0.88 -1.34 -7.60
C ALA A 13 1.03 -1.98 -6.21
N HIS A 14 0.30 -3.07 -5.95
CA HIS A 14 0.27 -3.80 -4.67
C HIS A 14 1.59 -4.54 -4.43
N ARG A 15 2.37 -4.09 -3.45
CA ARG A 15 3.73 -4.59 -3.14
C ARG A 15 4.68 -4.45 -4.33
N GLY A 16 4.50 -3.38 -5.13
CA GLY A 16 5.07 -3.26 -6.47
C GLY A 16 4.28 -4.07 -7.49
N PHE A 17 4.87 -4.41 -8.65
CA PHE A 17 4.23 -5.28 -9.64
C PHE A 17 4.38 -6.75 -9.24
N SER A 18 3.65 -7.16 -8.21
CA SER A 18 3.78 -8.47 -7.57
C SER A 18 3.37 -9.66 -8.44
N ALA A 19 2.62 -9.47 -9.52
CA ALA A 19 2.36 -10.51 -10.50
C ALA A 19 3.56 -10.76 -11.44
N ARG A 20 4.55 -9.85 -11.52
CA ARG A 20 5.68 -9.92 -12.46
C ARG A 20 7.05 -10.03 -11.79
N ALA A 21 7.16 -9.57 -10.54
CA ALA A 21 8.40 -9.57 -9.77
C ALA A 21 8.13 -9.91 -8.31
N PRO A 22 9.13 -10.37 -7.53
CA PRO A 22 8.92 -10.75 -6.14
C PRO A 22 8.40 -9.56 -5.32
N GLU A 23 7.26 -9.75 -4.66
CA GLU A 23 6.58 -8.74 -3.86
C GLU A 23 7.51 -8.03 -2.87
N ASN A 24 7.30 -6.74 -2.63
CA ASN A 24 8.04 -5.96 -1.64
C ASN A 24 9.57 -5.86 -1.88
N THR A 25 10.04 -6.02 -3.13
CA THR A 25 11.43 -5.80 -3.54
C THR A 25 11.58 -4.54 -4.37
N LEU A 26 12.81 -4.01 -4.49
CA LEU A 26 13.08 -2.86 -5.36
C LEU A 26 12.80 -3.20 -6.83
N THR A 27 13.07 -4.43 -7.25
CA THR A 27 12.76 -4.92 -8.60
C THR A 27 11.25 -4.90 -8.88
N ALA A 28 10.40 -5.23 -7.89
CA ALA A 28 8.95 -5.12 -8.05
C ALA A 28 8.49 -3.64 -8.17
N MET A 29 9.16 -2.71 -7.47
CA MET A 29 8.88 -1.28 -7.60
C MET A 29 9.29 -0.76 -8.99
N ASP A 30 10.47 -1.16 -9.49
CA ASP A 30 10.90 -0.82 -10.85
C ASP A 30 9.94 -1.35 -11.91
N ALA A 31 9.54 -2.62 -11.81
CA ALA A 31 8.58 -3.21 -12.73
C ALA A 31 7.22 -2.47 -12.73
N ALA A 32 6.75 -2.00 -11.57
CA ALA A 32 5.52 -1.22 -11.45
C ALA A 32 5.64 0.14 -12.16
N ILE A 33 6.74 0.84 -11.93
CA ILE A 33 7.03 2.15 -12.54
C ILE A 33 7.17 2.01 -14.07
N GLU A 34 7.89 0.99 -14.53
CA GLU A 34 8.07 0.70 -15.97
C GLU A 34 6.75 0.35 -16.65
N ALA A 35 5.83 -0.31 -15.95
CA ALA A 35 4.50 -0.62 -16.44
C ALA A 35 3.55 0.59 -16.44
N GLY A 36 3.94 1.72 -15.84
CA GLY A 36 3.17 2.96 -15.81
C GLY A 36 2.19 3.06 -14.63
N ALA A 37 2.45 2.37 -13.52
CA ALA A 37 1.69 2.58 -12.29
C ALA A 37 1.83 4.02 -11.80
N ASP A 38 0.72 4.62 -11.37
CA ASP A 38 0.72 5.99 -10.84
C ASP A 38 1.32 6.01 -9.43
N SER A 39 1.04 4.98 -8.65
CA SER A 39 1.45 4.86 -7.25
C SER A 39 1.90 3.43 -6.93
N VAL A 40 2.65 3.29 -5.85
CA VAL A 40 3.05 1.98 -5.32
C VAL A 40 2.59 1.82 -3.88
N GLU A 41 2.30 0.58 -3.52
CA GLU A 41 2.02 0.17 -2.15
C GLU A 41 3.09 -0.82 -1.69
N PHE A 42 3.43 -0.80 -0.41
CA PHE A 42 4.33 -1.75 0.22
C PHE A 42 4.05 -1.91 1.72
N ASP A 43 4.42 -3.09 2.25
CA ASP A 43 4.17 -3.49 3.63
C ASP A 43 5.37 -3.17 4.54
N LEU A 44 5.11 -2.65 5.74
CA LEU A 44 6.13 -2.36 6.75
C LEU A 44 6.06 -3.31 7.94
N GLN A 45 7.19 -3.90 8.27
CA GLN A 45 7.48 -4.63 9.50
C GLN A 45 8.71 -4.01 10.17
N THR A 46 9.04 -4.40 11.40
CA THR A 46 10.26 -3.92 12.05
C THR A 46 11.22 -5.07 12.40
N ALA A 47 12.49 -4.89 12.10
CA ALA A 47 13.58 -5.75 12.54
C ALA A 47 13.75 -5.72 14.07
N ALA A 48 14.53 -6.64 14.65
CA ALA A 48 14.77 -6.71 16.09
C ALA A 48 15.36 -5.42 16.72
N CYS A 49 16.00 -4.57 15.91
CA CYS A 49 16.53 -3.25 16.33
C CYS A 49 15.53 -2.09 16.11
N GLY A 50 14.28 -2.37 15.68
CA GLY A 50 13.26 -1.37 15.38
C GLY A 50 13.44 -0.66 14.03
N THR A 51 14.37 -1.09 13.18
CA THR A 51 14.49 -0.55 11.82
C THR A 51 13.35 -1.06 10.97
N PRO A 52 12.54 -0.17 10.32
CA PRO A 52 11.50 -0.57 9.41
C PRO A 52 12.07 -1.23 8.16
N VAL A 53 11.51 -2.39 7.81
CA VAL A 53 11.82 -3.16 6.59
C VAL A 53 10.55 -3.43 5.81
N VAL A 54 10.69 -3.59 4.50
CA VAL A 54 9.56 -3.78 3.60
C VAL A 54 9.32 -5.28 3.44
N PHE A 55 8.25 -5.77 4.09
CA PHE A 55 7.92 -7.19 4.15
C PHE A 55 6.49 -7.40 4.67
N HIS A 56 5.74 -8.33 4.07
CA HIS A 56 4.34 -8.56 4.44
C HIS A 56 4.18 -9.39 5.72
N ASP A 57 4.73 -10.60 5.75
CA ASP A 57 4.43 -11.60 6.76
C ASP A 57 5.20 -11.36 8.07
N ALA A 58 4.64 -11.77 9.19
CA ALA A 58 5.40 -11.85 10.45
C ALA A 58 6.49 -12.95 10.42
N MET A 59 6.40 -13.90 9.48
CA MET A 59 7.30 -15.05 9.33
C MET A 59 8.03 -15.02 7.99
N LEU A 60 9.33 -15.30 7.98
CA LEU A 60 10.22 -15.16 6.83
C LEU A 60 9.99 -16.17 5.68
N GLY A 61 9.44 -17.36 5.98
CA GLY A 61 9.59 -18.53 5.11
C GLY A 61 8.77 -18.56 3.83
N ARG A 62 7.82 -17.65 3.59
CA ARG A 62 7.01 -17.65 2.34
C ARG A 62 7.76 -17.02 1.18
N THR A 63 8.41 -15.90 1.40
CA THR A 63 9.03 -15.08 0.35
C THR A 63 10.55 -14.93 0.51
N THR A 64 11.17 -15.71 1.41
CA THR A 64 12.63 -15.74 1.56
C THR A 64 13.14 -17.16 1.84
N ASN A 65 14.47 -17.32 1.79
CA ASN A 65 15.16 -18.52 2.27
C ASN A 65 15.37 -18.54 3.78
N GLY A 66 14.81 -17.55 4.51
CA GLY A 66 14.89 -17.46 5.97
C GLY A 66 13.81 -18.27 6.68
N VAL A 67 13.97 -18.45 8.00
CA VAL A 67 13.00 -19.15 8.84
C VAL A 67 12.71 -18.39 10.14
N GLY A 68 11.50 -18.55 10.65
CA GLY A 68 11.06 -17.97 11.92
C GLY A 68 10.59 -16.51 11.79
N PRO A 69 10.32 -15.86 12.94
CA PRO A 69 9.73 -14.54 12.97
C PRO A 69 10.73 -13.45 12.57
N LEU A 70 10.29 -12.55 11.68
CA LEU A 70 11.07 -11.41 11.18
C LEU A 70 11.50 -10.46 12.31
N GLY A 71 10.57 -10.05 13.17
CA GLY A 71 10.80 -9.08 14.25
C GLY A 71 11.80 -9.55 15.33
N ARG A 72 12.26 -10.81 15.29
CA ARG A 72 13.34 -11.32 16.14
C ARG A 72 14.70 -11.36 15.45
N ARG A 73 14.82 -10.92 14.20
CA ARG A 73 16.06 -10.95 13.43
C ARG A 73 16.69 -9.56 13.36
N PRO A 74 18.02 -9.46 13.57
CA PRO A 74 18.71 -8.20 13.35
C PRO A 74 18.70 -7.82 11.86
N LEU A 75 18.76 -6.52 11.55
CA LEU A 75 18.70 -6.02 10.18
C LEU A 75 19.72 -6.68 9.24
N GLY A 76 20.98 -6.84 9.70
CA GLY A 76 22.02 -7.46 8.89
C GLY A 76 21.71 -8.93 8.51
N HIS A 77 20.97 -9.67 9.35
CA HIS A 77 20.49 -11.00 9.00
C HIS A 77 19.40 -10.93 7.92
N LEU A 78 18.41 -10.01 8.07
CA LEU A 78 17.34 -9.82 7.09
C LEU A 78 17.88 -9.43 5.72
N LYS A 79 18.85 -8.53 5.68
CA LYS A 79 19.55 -8.09 4.45
C LYS A 79 20.36 -9.18 3.74
N ALA A 80 20.74 -10.23 4.45
CA ALA A 80 21.48 -11.37 3.88
C ALA A 80 20.57 -12.47 3.31
N LEU A 81 19.25 -12.37 3.47
CA LEU A 81 18.27 -13.33 2.93
C LEU A 81 18.03 -13.07 1.45
N ASP A 82 17.81 -14.15 0.73
CA ASP A 82 17.33 -14.11 -0.65
C ASP A 82 15.79 -13.99 -0.61
N ALA A 83 15.28 -12.86 -1.10
CA ALA A 83 13.84 -12.53 -1.15
C ALA A 83 13.27 -12.65 -2.58
N GLY A 84 14.02 -13.17 -3.55
CA GLY A 84 13.57 -13.23 -4.95
C GLY A 84 13.48 -14.63 -5.52
N ARG A 85 14.35 -15.56 -5.12
CA ARG A 85 14.45 -16.91 -5.72
C ARG A 85 13.15 -17.72 -5.65
N TRP A 86 12.30 -17.48 -4.65
CA TRP A 86 11.00 -18.13 -4.50
C TRP A 86 10.06 -17.82 -5.66
N PHE A 87 10.19 -16.63 -6.24
CA PHE A 87 9.39 -16.15 -7.37
C PHE A 87 9.92 -16.70 -8.70
N GLY A 88 11.25 -16.63 -8.87
CA GLY A 88 11.92 -17.17 -10.06
C GLY A 88 13.45 -17.14 -9.90
N PRO A 89 14.19 -18.05 -10.58
CA PRO A 89 15.65 -18.11 -10.47
C PRO A 89 16.35 -16.83 -10.95
N GLU A 90 15.73 -16.07 -11.86
CA GLU A 90 16.22 -14.78 -12.39
C GLU A 90 16.25 -13.69 -11.32
N PHE A 91 15.42 -13.81 -10.28
CA PHE A 91 15.37 -12.88 -9.15
C PHE A 91 16.23 -13.31 -7.96
N ALA A 92 17.04 -14.35 -8.12
CA ALA A 92 17.92 -14.81 -7.04
C ALA A 92 18.90 -13.71 -6.63
N GLY A 93 18.96 -13.45 -5.32
CA GLY A 93 19.81 -12.39 -4.75
C GLY A 93 19.08 -11.07 -4.47
N GLU A 94 17.79 -10.95 -4.82
CA GLU A 94 16.96 -9.87 -4.30
C GLU A 94 16.95 -9.90 -2.77
N THR A 95 16.96 -8.74 -2.15
CA THR A 95 17.03 -8.61 -0.70
C THR A 95 15.80 -7.92 -0.14
N ILE A 96 15.51 -8.11 1.15
CA ILE A 96 14.48 -7.35 1.86
C ILE A 96 14.93 -5.88 1.95
N PRO A 97 14.24 -4.91 1.32
CA PRO A 97 14.63 -3.51 1.43
C PRO A 97 14.18 -2.92 2.78
N SER A 98 14.87 -1.87 3.23
CA SER A 98 14.36 -1.01 4.30
C SER A 98 13.35 0.00 3.75
N GLN A 99 12.54 0.60 4.63
CA GLN A 99 11.64 1.70 4.27
C GLN A 99 12.41 2.84 3.59
N GLU A 100 13.56 3.22 4.14
CA GLU A 100 14.40 4.29 3.60
C GLU A 100 14.86 3.99 2.17
N GLU A 101 15.29 2.75 1.89
CA GLU A 101 15.72 2.33 0.55
C GLU A 101 14.57 2.41 -0.45
N VAL A 102 13.36 1.94 -0.10
CA VAL A 102 12.20 2.03 -1.01
C VAL A 102 11.80 3.47 -1.26
N LEU A 103 11.68 4.30 -0.22
CA LEU A 103 11.31 5.71 -0.38
C LEU A 103 12.33 6.48 -1.23
N ALA A 104 13.63 6.26 -1.02
CA ALA A 104 14.68 6.86 -1.85
C ALA A 104 14.61 6.39 -3.31
N HIS A 105 14.24 5.13 -3.52
CA HIS A 105 14.17 4.51 -4.84
C HIS A 105 12.99 5.01 -5.69
N VAL A 106 11.81 5.20 -5.07
CA VAL A 106 10.58 5.59 -5.77
C VAL A 106 10.35 7.10 -5.82
N LYS A 107 11.10 7.88 -5.05
CA LYS A 107 10.95 9.34 -4.96
C LYS A 107 11.03 10.02 -6.33
N GLY A 108 9.97 10.79 -6.66
CA GLY A 108 9.86 11.53 -7.94
C GLY A 108 9.61 10.64 -9.16
N ARG A 109 9.33 9.35 -8.95
CA ARG A 109 9.03 8.37 -10.00
C ARG A 109 7.58 7.89 -9.95
N VAL A 110 6.89 8.14 -8.85
CA VAL A 110 5.46 7.83 -8.63
C VAL A 110 4.78 9.03 -7.98
N ASP A 111 3.47 9.13 -8.10
CA ASP A 111 2.68 10.22 -7.52
C ASP A 111 2.53 10.06 -6.01
N ARG A 112 2.25 8.83 -5.54
CA ARG A 112 2.07 8.50 -4.12
C ARG A 112 2.72 7.18 -3.75
N VAL A 113 2.99 7.01 -2.45
CA VAL A 113 3.36 5.74 -1.84
C VAL A 113 2.39 5.40 -0.71
N TYR A 114 1.83 4.20 -0.76
CA TYR A 114 0.97 3.67 0.29
C TYR A 114 1.82 2.73 1.15
N GLN A 115 1.99 3.07 2.43
CA GLN A 115 2.85 2.35 3.37
C GLN A 115 1.98 1.59 4.37
N GLU A 116 1.76 0.30 4.15
CA GLU A 116 0.95 -0.50 5.07
C GLU A 116 1.75 -0.92 6.31
N VAL A 117 1.34 -0.45 7.48
CA VAL A 117 1.95 -0.89 8.74
C VAL A 117 1.32 -2.22 9.15
N LYS A 118 2.08 -3.31 8.95
CA LYS A 118 1.71 -4.69 9.31
C LYS A 118 2.11 -5.05 10.74
N GLY A 119 3.25 -4.52 11.21
CA GLY A 119 3.75 -4.86 12.52
C GLY A 119 4.90 -3.97 13.00
N TYR A 120 4.95 -3.79 14.30
CA TYR A 120 5.99 -3.06 15.02
C TYR A 120 6.18 -3.71 16.39
N ARG A 121 7.28 -3.40 17.09
CA ARG A 121 7.59 -3.96 18.40
C ARG A 121 7.12 -3.04 19.53
N GLU A 122 7.25 -1.75 19.33
CA GLU A 122 6.95 -0.69 20.29
C GLU A 122 6.52 0.59 19.56
N MET A 123 5.84 1.50 20.24
CA MET A 123 5.25 2.70 19.62
C MET A 123 6.30 3.61 18.99
N GLU A 124 7.53 3.59 19.49
CA GLU A 124 8.68 4.33 18.97
C GLU A 124 9.09 3.86 17.57
N ASP A 125 8.78 2.62 17.20
CA ASP A 125 8.99 2.12 15.84
C ASP A 125 8.08 2.86 14.82
N LEU A 126 6.84 3.22 15.22
CA LEU A 126 5.93 4.03 14.40
C LEU A 126 6.46 5.46 14.21
N ASP A 127 6.99 6.06 15.29
CA ASP A 127 7.60 7.38 15.24
C ASP A 127 8.78 7.38 14.25
N ARG A 128 9.58 6.31 14.26
CA ARG A 128 10.68 6.11 13.32
C ARG A 128 10.21 5.98 11.86
N MET A 129 9.12 5.26 11.59
CA MET A 129 8.53 5.16 10.25
C MET A 129 8.12 6.55 9.72
N ALA A 130 7.49 7.36 10.57
CA ALA A 130 7.12 8.72 10.22
C ALA A 130 8.34 9.62 9.99
N ASP A 131 9.37 9.55 10.84
CA ASP A 131 10.59 10.33 10.71
C ASP A 131 11.41 9.97 9.46
N ILE A 132 11.46 8.68 9.08
CA ILE A 132 12.06 8.23 7.82
C ILE A 132 11.30 8.84 6.63
N THR A 133 9.97 8.80 6.65
CA THR A 133 9.12 9.37 5.59
C THR A 133 9.35 10.89 5.44
N ARG A 134 9.43 11.63 6.56
CA ARG A 134 9.78 13.06 6.57
C ARG A 134 11.18 13.31 6.01
N SER A 135 12.16 12.57 6.51
CA SER A 135 13.57 12.73 6.10
C SER A 135 13.80 12.42 4.63
N ALA A 136 13.02 11.50 4.07
CA ALA A 136 12.99 11.24 2.64
C ALA A 136 12.37 12.39 1.84
N GLY A 137 11.69 13.35 2.50
CA GLY A 137 10.92 14.41 1.85
C GLY A 137 9.74 13.85 1.05
N MET A 138 9.07 12.82 1.59
CA MET A 138 7.95 12.11 0.97
C MET A 138 6.66 12.24 1.79
N ALA A 139 6.60 13.14 2.79
CA ALA A 139 5.45 13.27 3.69
C ALA A 139 4.13 13.53 2.93
N GLU A 140 4.11 14.47 2.00
CA GLU A 140 2.93 14.83 1.21
C GLU A 140 2.55 13.76 0.17
N ALA A 141 3.54 13.01 -0.32
CA ALA A 141 3.34 11.94 -1.30
C ALA A 141 3.14 10.57 -0.64
N SER A 142 3.03 10.50 0.68
CA SER A 142 2.86 9.24 1.42
C SER A 142 1.48 9.14 2.05
N VAL A 143 0.96 7.91 2.11
CA VAL A 143 -0.25 7.55 2.86
C VAL A 143 0.08 6.36 3.76
N PHE A 144 0.00 6.50 5.08
CA PHE A 144 0.06 5.35 5.98
C PHE A 144 -1.28 4.62 5.99
N ILE A 145 -1.26 3.32 5.76
CA ILE A 145 -2.45 2.49 5.79
C ILE A 145 -2.29 1.36 6.81
N SER A 146 -3.36 0.93 7.46
CA SER A 146 -3.32 -0.21 8.39
C SER A 146 -4.70 -0.80 8.67
N LEU A 147 -4.74 -2.11 8.92
CA LEU A 147 -5.88 -2.82 9.54
C LEU A 147 -6.01 -2.51 11.02
N ASP A 148 -4.89 -2.20 11.70
CA ASP A 148 -4.87 -1.74 13.08
C ASP A 148 -5.06 -0.23 13.18
N TRP A 149 -6.28 0.19 13.45
CA TRP A 149 -6.64 1.59 13.54
C TRP A 149 -6.06 2.32 14.76
N VAL A 150 -5.59 1.58 15.78
CA VAL A 150 -4.83 2.16 16.91
C VAL A 150 -3.49 2.69 16.40
N THR A 151 -2.83 1.93 15.52
CA THR A 151 -1.63 2.36 14.80
C THR A 151 -1.83 3.68 14.06
N LEU A 152 -2.93 3.81 13.30
CA LEU A 152 -3.25 5.05 12.56
C LEU A 152 -3.51 6.22 13.52
N GLY A 153 -4.17 5.96 14.66
CA GLY A 153 -4.37 6.96 15.71
C GLY A 153 -3.06 7.48 16.30
N ARG A 154 -2.05 6.62 16.48
CA ARG A 154 -0.70 7.02 16.92
C ARG A 154 0.00 7.86 15.85
N LEU A 155 0.01 7.39 14.60
CA LEU A 155 0.61 8.09 13.47
C LEU A 155 -0.02 9.47 13.27
N ARG A 156 -1.34 9.61 13.46
CA ARG A 156 -2.03 10.91 13.42
C ARG A 156 -1.50 11.90 14.46
N GLN A 157 -1.21 11.42 15.66
CA GLN A 157 -0.68 12.26 16.73
C GLN A 157 0.75 12.71 16.46
N MET A 158 1.58 11.80 15.90
CA MET A 158 3.01 12.03 15.70
C MET A 158 3.35 12.70 14.38
N ALA A 159 2.54 12.45 13.35
CA ALA A 159 2.76 12.92 11.97
C ALA A 159 1.43 13.35 11.33
N PRO A 160 0.76 14.37 11.87
CA PRO A 160 -0.57 14.81 11.39
C PRO A 160 -0.55 15.25 9.92
N GLU A 161 0.59 15.69 9.41
CA GLU A 161 0.80 16.11 8.02
C GLU A 161 0.89 14.96 7.02
N ILE A 162 1.12 13.70 7.47
CA ILE A 162 1.16 12.54 6.58
C ILE A 162 -0.25 11.94 6.49
N PRO A 163 -0.86 11.87 5.29
CA PRO A 163 -2.15 11.24 5.08
C PRO A 163 -2.23 9.79 5.58
N ARG A 164 -3.43 9.35 5.90
CA ARG A 164 -3.70 8.00 6.41
C ARG A 164 -4.92 7.39 5.74
N ALA A 165 -4.97 6.04 5.62
CA ALA A 165 -6.17 5.35 5.21
C ALA A 165 -6.50 4.16 6.12
N TYR A 166 -7.77 4.06 6.49
CA TYR A 166 -8.34 2.96 7.24
C TYR A 166 -8.56 1.76 6.31
N ILE A 167 -7.84 0.65 6.54
CA ILE A 167 -8.08 -0.59 5.78
C ILE A 167 -9.34 -1.26 6.31
N VAL A 168 -10.21 -1.67 5.38
CA VAL A 168 -11.51 -2.31 5.66
C VAL A 168 -11.64 -3.61 4.89
N GLU A 169 -11.73 -4.74 5.61
CA GLU A 169 -11.90 -6.08 5.05
C GLU A 169 -13.32 -6.64 5.20
N THR A 170 -14.16 -5.99 6.03
CA THR A 170 -15.50 -6.50 6.35
C THR A 170 -16.55 -5.39 6.35
N ASP A 171 -17.78 -5.76 5.96
CA ASP A 171 -18.93 -4.83 5.94
C ASP A 171 -19.14 -4.14 7.30
N ALA A 172 -18.94 -4.87 8.40
CA ALA A 172 -19.16 -4.38 9.75
C ALA A 172 -18.29 -3.16 10.11
N ARG A 173 -17.12 -3.00 9.46
CA ARG A 173 -16.19 -1.88 9.74
C ARG A 173 -16.32 -0.71 8.77
N LEU A 174 -17.04 -0.86 7.65
CA LEU A 174 -17.06 0.16 6.59
C LEU A 174 -17.68 1.48 7.06
N ALA A 175 -18.84 1.43 7.71
CA ALA A 175 -19.50 2.65 8.21
C ALA A 175 -18.63 3.39 9.23
N GLU A 176 -18.03 2.68 10.19
CA GLU A 176 -17.12 3.28 11.18
C GLU A 176 -15.87 3.91 10.53
N ALA A 177 -15.30 3.24 9.50
CA ALA A 177 -14.16 3.77 8.76
C ALA A 177 -14.47 5.09 8.06
N LEU A 178 -15.63 5.17 7.40
CA LEU A 178 -16.10 6.38 6.74
C LEU A 178 -16.39 7.52 7.75
N GLU A 179 -17.03 7.21 8.89
CA GLU A 179 -17.25 8.20 9.96
C GLU A 179 -15.92 8.75 10.52
N LYS A 180 -14.93 7.88 10.74
CA LYS A 180 -13.59 8.29 11.19
C LYS A 180 -12.89 9.14 10.14
N ALA A 181 -12.89 8.72 8.88
CA ALA A 181 -12.26 9.48 7.81
C ALA A 181 -12.91 10.86 7.64
N ALA A 182 -14.23 10.98 7.75
CA ALA A 182 -14.94 12.25 7.71
C ALA A 182 -14.58 13.19 8.88
N ALA A 183 -14.30 12.62 10.06
CA ALA A 183 -13.97 13.39 11.27
C ALA A 183 -12.50 13.80 11.37
N GLU A 184 -11.63 13.26 10.53
CA GLU A 184 -10.18 13.38 10.66
C GLU A 184 -9.55 13.87 9.35
N GLU A 185 -9.08 15.11 9.32
CA GLU A 185 -8.37 15.69 8.17
C GLU A 185 -7.19 14.82 7.74
N GLY A 186 -7.02 14.64 6.41
CA GLY A 186 -6.00 13.80 5.81
C GLY A 186 -6.24 12.30 5.99
N SER A 187 -7.46 11.90 6.33
CA SER A 187 -7.85 10.49 6.45
C SER A 187 -8.73 10.05 5.28
N SER A 188 -8.55 8.80 4.85
CA SER A 188 -9.24 8.17 3.74
C SER A 188 -9.56 6.69 4.07
N VAL A 189 -10.14 5.95 3.12
CA VAL A 189 -10.52 4.54 3.32
C VAL A 189 -9.92 3.68 2.20
N ALA A 190 -9.31 2.55 2.57
CA ALA A 190 -8.86 1.51 1.66
C ALA A 190 -9.70 0.25 1.88
N VAL A 191 -10.69 0.01 1.02
CA VAL A 191 -11.70 -1.03 1.22
C VAL A 191 -11.51 -2.21 0.28
N ALA A 192 -11.70 -3.45 0.78
CA ALA A 192 -11.69 -4.64 -0.07
C ALA A 192 -12.80 -4.53 -1.14
N ILE A 193 -12.50 -4.86 -2.40
CA ILE A 193 -13.42 -4.67 -3.54
C ILE A 193 -14.77 -5.36 -3.31
N GLY A 194 -14.76 -6.57 -2.75
CA GLY A 194 -16.00 -7.29 -2.43
C GLY A 194 -16.88 -6.55 -1.43
N VAL A 195 -16.29 -5.90 -0.42
CA VAL A 195 -17.00 -5.08 0.58
C VAL A 195 -17.54 -3.81 -0.07
N ALA A 196 -16.75 -3.15 -0.91
CA ALA A 196 -17.17 -1.94 -1.63
C ALA A 196 -18.38 -2.21 -2.51
N LEU A 197 -18.34 -3.29 -3.32
CA LEU A 197 -19.41 -3.67 -4.23
C LEU A 197 -20.68 -4.17 -3.52
N ALA A 198 -20.53 -4.74 -2.32
CA ALA A 198 -21.68 -5.12 -1.48
C ALA A 198 -22.36 -3.90 -0.82
N ASN A 199 -21.68 -2.75 -0.71
CA ASN A 199 -22.15 -1.57 0.01
C ASN A 199 -22.10 -0.27 -0.85
N PRO A 200 -22.65 -0.26 -2.08
CA PRO A 200 -22.49 0.87 -3.01
C PRO A 200 -23.07 2.20 -2.48
N GLY A 201 -24.09 2.12 -1.63
CA GLY A 201 -24.69 3.30 -1.00
C GLY A 201 -23.75 3.98 -0.01
N LEU A 202 -23.03 3.22 0.83
CA LEU A 202 -22.06 3.75 1.78
C LEU A 202 -20.85 4.34 1.04
N ILE A 203 -20.36 3.68 0.00
CA ILE A 203 -19.23 4.18 -0.82
C ILE A 203 -19.60 5.53 -1.45
N ARG A 204 -20.77 5.63 -2.10
CA ARG A 204 -21.21 6.90 -2.71
C ARG A 204 -21.36 8.01 -1.68
N ALA A 205 -21.96 7.71 -0.52
CA ALA A 205 -22.11 8.69 0.57
C ALA A 205 -20.75 9.18 1.09
N GLY A 206 -19.76 8.27 1.20
CA GLY A 206 -18.40 8.65 1.56
C GLY A 206 -17.74 9.58 0.52
N LEU A 207 -17.85 9.25 -0.76
CA LEU A 207 -17.33 10.08 -1.86
C LEU A 207 -18.03 11.45 -1.94
N GLU A 208 -19.35 11.51 -1.71
CA GLU A 208 -20.13 12.77 -1.63
C GLU A 208 -19.71 13.64 -0.43
N ALA A 209 -19.14 13.03 0.60
CA ALA A 209 -18.56 13.71 1.76
C ALA A 209 -17.06 14.02 1.60
N ASP A 210 -16.54 14.00 0.36
CA ASP A 210 -15.14 14.25 0.00
C ASP A 210 -14.13 13.28 0.66
N ILE A 211 -14.57 12.07 1.05
CA ILE A 211 -13.67 11.05 1.54
C ILE A 211 -13.04 10.32 0.34
N GLU A 212 -11.71 10.32 0.27
CA GLU A 212 -11.00 9.50 -0.71
C GLU A 212 -11.20 8.01 -0.41
N VAL A 213 -11.59 7.23 -1.43
CA VAL A 213 -11.77 5.78 -1.33
C VAL A 213 -10.89 5.08 -2.34
N ALA A 214 -9.93 4.28 -1.86
CA ALA A 214 -9.18 3.31 -2.64
C ALA A 214 -9.77 1.90 -2.43
N THR A 215 -9.58 1.01 -3.39
CA THR A 215 -10.03 -0.39 -3.24
C THR A 215 -8.93 -1.38 -3.61
N TRP A 216 -8.95 -2.54 -2.96
CA TRP A 216 -7.96 -3.63 -3.07
C TRP A 216 -8.64 -5.01 -2.93
N THR A 217 -8.11 -6.13 -3.42
CA THR A 217 -7.18 -6.14 -4.52
C THR A 217 -7.98 -6.32 -5.80
N VAL A 218 -7.72 -5.53 -6.81
CA VAL A 218 -8.49 -5.50 -8.07
C VAL A 218 -7.58 -5.96 -9.20
N ASP A 219 -7.69 -7.23 -9.59
CA ASP A 219 -6.81 -7.81 -10.61
C ASP A 219 -7.50 -8.00 -11.97
N GLU A 220 -8.83 -7.73 -12.03
CA GLU A 220 -9.62 -7.86 -13.24
C GLU A 220 -10.24 -6.50 -13.66
N PRO A 221 -10.18 -6.13 -14.96
CA PRO A 221 -10.84 -4.95 -15.49
C PRO A 221 -12.34 -4.87 -15.20
N SER A 222 -13.03 -6.02 -15.11
CA SER A 222 -14.45 -6.08 -14.77
C SER A 222 -14.72 -5.62 -13.33
N GLU A 223 -13.83 -5.91 -12.38
CA GLU A 223 -13.93 -5.45 -11.00
C GLU A 223 -13.66 -3.94 -10.92
N ALA A 224 -12.65 -3.45 -11.66
CA ALA A 224 -12.35 -2.03 -11.75
C ALA A 224 -13.53 -1.25 -12.35
N MET A 225 -14.17 -1.77 -13.42
CA MET A 225 -15.37 -1.17 -13.98
C MET A 225 -16.51 -1.12 -12.97
N ALA A 226 -16.78 -2.22 -12.24
CA ALA A 226 -17.81 -2.24 -11.20
C ALA A 226 -17.50 -1.23 -10.07
N GLY A 227 -16.24 -1.09 -9.69
CA GLY A 227 -15.79 -0.05 -8.75
C GLY A 227 -16.03 1.36 -9.29
N MET A 228 -15.74 1.61 -10.57
CA MET A 228 -16.03 2.90 -11.22
C MET A 228 -17.52 3.24 -11.25
N GLU A 229 -18.40 2.26 -11.43
CA GLU A 229 -19.87 2.47 -11.44
C GLU A 229 -20.40 2.99 -10.10
N ILE A 230 -19.72 2.69 -9.00
CA ILE A 230 -20.05 3.20 -7.67
C ILE A 230 -19.23 4.45 -7.28
N GLY A 231 -18.35 4.94 -8.17
CA GLY A 231 -17.62 6.19 -8.03
C GLY A 231 -16.13 6.04 -7.63
N ILE A 232 -15.64 4.83 -7.37
CA ILE A 232 -14.23 4.60 -7.02
C ILE A 232 -13.33 4.87 -8.22
N ARG A 233 -12.15 5.46 -7.96
CA ARG A 233 -11.16 5.81 -8.98
C ARG A 233 -9.74 5.35 -8.63
N ARG A 234 -9.53 4.75 -7.45
CA ARG A 234 -8.22 4.28 -6.97
C ARG A 234 -8.24 2.77 -6.79
N PHE A 235 -7.42 2.06 -7.56
CA PHE A 235 -7.40 0.60 -7.62
C PHE A 235 -6.02 0.05 -7.29
N THR A 236 -5.92 -0.67 -6.17
CA THR A 236 -4.71 -1.41 -5.79
C THR A 236 -4.74 -2.79 -6.43
N THR A 237 -3.70 -3.13 -7.19
CA THR A 237 -3.66 -4.33 -8.02
C THR A 237 -2.31 -5.05 -8.01
N ASN A 238 -2.34 -6.38 -8.13
CA ASN A 238 -1.16 -7.17 -8.46
C ASN A 238 -0.86 -7.16 -9.98
N GLU A 239 -1.88 -6.93 -10.81
CA GLU A 239 -1.87 -7.03 -12.28
C GLU A 239 -1.76 -5.65 -12.95
N VAL A 240 -0.67 -4.93 -12.64
CA VAL A 240 -0.48 -3.51 -13.03
C VAL A 240 -0.70 -3.30 -14.53
N GLU A 241 0.04 -4.00 -15.38
CA GLU A 241 -0.02 -3.83 -16.84
C GLU A 241 -1.44 -4.06 -17.40
N LYS A 242 -2.15 -5.04 -16.85
CA LYS A 242 -3.52 -5.36 -17.24
C LYS A 242 -4.50 -4.22 -16.94
N LEU A 243 -4.37 -3.59 -15.77
CA LEU A 243 -5.22 -2.45 -15.40
C LEU A 243 -4.80 -1.15 -16.10
N ILE A 244 -3.52 -0.95 -16.41
CA ILE A 244 -3.05 0.17 -17.22
C ILE A 244 -3.64 0.09 -18.63
N VAL A 245 -3.54 -1.07 -19.30
CA VAL A 245 -4.12 -1.28 -20.64
C VAL A 245 -5.63 -1.04 -20.63
N TRP A 246 -6.33 -1.52 -19.60
CA TRP A 246 -7.75 -1.26 -19.43
C TRP A 246 -8.05 0.23 -19.26
N ARG A 247 -7.35 0.94 -18.36
CA ARG A 247 -7.53 2.36 -18.10
C ARG A 247 -7.32 3.20 -19.36
N ASP A 248 -6.24 2.93 -20.08
CA ASP A 248 -5.89 3.66 -21.31
C ASP A 248 -6.91 3.44 -22.43
N GLY A 249 -7.65 2.36 -22.39
CA GLY A 249 -8.78 2.09 -23.29
C GLY A 249 -10.08 2.79 -22.93
N LEU A 250 -10.15 3.54 -21.82
CA LEU A 250 -11.33 4.32 -21.41
C LEU A 250 -11.41 5.69 -22.10
N THR A 251 -10.34 6.13 -22.75
CA THR A 251 -10.17 7.47 -23.38
C THR A 251 -10.76 7.58 -24.78
#